data_b948efbb216be34046dfa57e56a16d7c
#
_entry.id   b948efbb216be34046dfa57e56a16d7c
#
_cell.length_a   1.000
_cell.length_b   1.000
_cell.length_c   1.000
_cell.angle_alpha   90.00
_cell.angle_beta   90.00
_cell.angle_gamma   90.00
#
_symmetry.space_group_name_H-M   'P 1'
#
loop_
_entity.id
_entity.type
_entity.pdbx_description
1 polymer ?
#
loop_
_entity_poly.entity_id
_entity_poly.type
_entity_poly.pdbx_seq_one_letter_code
_entity_poly.pdbx_strand_id
1 'polypeptide(L)'
;MYKILKSTDQGLDELELEHLEKGYWLDIVAPSVEELQEIAAATKIQMDFLSAALDEEEKSRIEVEDDQILILVDIPFLRSNKDYDTLPLGIVVTEEGIATICLEPNAVTADFGTHNSKMFSTFKKTRFLFQILYKSATLYLKYIRIIIRRTDELEIHLRQSMENSELFNLLDLQKSLTYFSTSLRSNSIVLERLLRLRNATQSQHLIKVYEEDEDLLDDVIIEYKQAVEMVE
;
A
#
# COMPACT_ATOMS: atom_id res chain seq x y z
N MET A 1 2.19 -9.73 -14.24
CA MET A 1 2.39 -10.98 -13.43
C MET A 1 1.50 -10.91 -12.20
N TYR A 2 0.78 -11.98 -11.86
CA TYR A 2 -0.05 -12.02 -10.65
C TYR A 2 0.13 -13.34 -9.89
N LYS A 3 -0.24 -13.33 -8.60
CA LYS A 3 -0.30 -14.52 -7.73
C LYS A 3 -1.62 -14.50 -6.98
N ILE A 4 -2.19 -15.67 -6.77
CA ILE A 4 -3.43 -15.83 -6.00
C ILE A 4 -3.12 -16.69 -4.80
N LEU A 5 -3.29 -16.14 -3.61
CA LEU A 5 -2.92 -16.77 -2.36
C LEU A 5 -4.16 -16.93 -1.46
N LYS A 6 -4.23 -18.01 -0.74
CA LYS A 6 -5.28 -18.27 0.24
C LYS A 6 -4.69 -18.83 1.52
N SER A 7 -5.07 -18.25 2.64
CA SER A 7 -4.67 -18.77 3.95
C SER A 7 -5.37 -20.07 4.27
N THR A 8 -4.59 -21.04 4.73
CA THR A 8 -5.06 -22.35 5.23
C THR A 8 -4.47 -22.62 6.61
N ASP A 9 -4.91 -23.66 7.28
CA ASP A 9 -4.36 -24.08 8.57
C ASP A 9 -2.87 -24.46 8.49
N GLN A 10 -2.38 -24.77 7.28
CA GLN A 10 -1.00 -25.18 7.04
C GLN A 10 -0.10 -24.04 6.54
N GLY A 11 -0.68 -22.89 6.15
CA GLY A 11 0.06 -21.74 5.62
C GLY A 11 -0.70 -21.02 4.51
N LEU A 12 0.00 -20.71 3.43
CA LEU A 12 -0.56 -20.09 2.23
C LEU A 12 -0.54 -21.09 1.09
N ASP A 13 -1.68 -21.33 0.50
CA ASP A 13 -1.82 -22.09 -0.72
C ASP A 13 -1.93 -21.15 -1.92
N GLU A 14 -1.27 -21.47 -3.01
CA GLU A 14 -1.39 -20.77 -4.28
C GLU A 14 -2.55 -21.36 -5.09
N LEU A 15 -3.45 -20.50 -5.57
CA LEU A 15 -4.62 -20.87 -6.34
C LEU A 15 -4.41 -20.54 -7.82
N GLU A 16 -5.15 -21.20 -8.69
CA GLU A 16 -5.28 -20.86 -10.11
C GLU A 16 -6.50 -19.96 -10.33
N LEU A 17 -6.44 -19.09 -11.33
CA LEU A 17 -7.51 -18.12 -11.63
C LEU A 17 -8.85 -18.81 -11.97
N GLU A 18 -8.78 -20.01 -12.53
CA GLU A 18 -9.96 -20.81 -12.88
C GLU A 18 -10.64 -21.44 -11.65
N HIS A 19 -9.94 -21.51 -10.53
CA HIS A 19 -10.39 -22.17 -9.30
C HIS A 19 -10.34 -21.22 -8.10
N LEU A 20 -10.90 -20.01 -8.27
CA LEU A 20 -10.97 -19.03 -7.19
C LEU A 20 -11.89 -19.52 -6.07
N GLU A 21 -11.39 -19.46 -4.86
CA GLU A 21 -12.15 -19.77 -3.65
C GLU A 21 -12.29 -18.54 -2.76
N LYS A 22 -13.45 -18.35 -2.14
CA LYS A 22 -13.70 -17.21 -1.23
C LYS A 22 -12.60 -17.04 -0.19
N GLY A 23 -12.19 -15.80 0.03
CA GLY A 23 -11.12 -15.44 0.95
C GLY A 23 -9.73 -15.47 0.32
N TYR A 24 -9.63 -15.33 -1.00
CA TYR A 24 -8.34 -15.20 -1.70
C TYR A 24 -7.74 -13.79 -1.54
N TRP A 25 -6.43 -13.73 -1.68
CA TRP A 25 -5.68 -12.51 -1.96
C TRP A 25 -5.02 -12.63 -3.33
N LEU A 26 -5.33 -11.69 -4.21
CA LEU A 26 -4.77 -11.57 -5.55
C LEU A 26 -3.74 -10.44 -5.55
N ASP A 27 -2.45 -10.77 -5.65
CA ASP A 27 -1.35 -9.80 -5.73
C ASP A 27 -0.94 -9.62 -7.19
N ILE A 28 -1.18 -8.41 -7.73
CA ILE A 28 -0.98 -8.07 -9.14
C ILE A 28 0.16 -7.05 -9.23
N VAL A 29 1.21 -7.42 -9.95
CA VAL A 29 2.40 -6.57 -10.13
C VAL A 29 2.73 -6.47 -11.62
N ALA A 30 2.84 -5.25 -12.12
CA ALA A 30 3.16 -4.97 -13.53
C ALA A 30 2.38 -5.86 -14.51
N PRO A 31 1.04 -5.87 -14.45
CA PRO A 31 0.23 -6.75 -15.30
C PRO A 31 0.25 -6.29 -16.75
N SER A 32 0.08 -7.24 -17.70
CA SER A 32 -0.26 -6.90 -19.07
C SER A 32 -1.75 -6.58 -19.20
N VAL A 33 -2.15 -6.00 -20.34
CA VAL A 33 -3.56 -5.72 -20.62
C VAL A 33 -4.37 -7.01 -20.69
N GLU A 34 -3.80 -8.06 -21.25
CA GLU A 34 -4.41 -9.38 -21.36
C GLU A 34 -4.62 -9.99 -19.95
N GLU A 35 -3.60 -9.94 -19.07
CA GLU A 35 -3.71 -10.40 -17.69
C GLU A 35 -4.83 -9.65 -16.94
N LEU A 36 -4.96 -8.33 -17.13
CA LEU A 36 -6.04 -7.55 -16.52
C LEU A 36 -7.43 -7.99 -17.01
N GLN A 37 -7.56 -8.28 -18.31
CA GLN A 37 -8.83 -8.75 -18.88
C GLN A 37 -9.21 -10.13 -18.33
N GLU A 38 -8.27 -11.05 -18.23
CA GLU A 38 -8.48 -12.37 -17.64
C GLU A 38 -8.89 -12.27 -16.16
N ILE A 39 -8.19 -11.43 -15.39
CA ILE A 39 -8.51 -11.18 -13.98
C ILE A 39 -9.90 -10.57 -13.84
N ALA A 40 -10.23 -9.53 -14.63
CA ALA A 40 -11.54 -8.89 -14.57
C ALA A 40 -12.67 -9.89 -14.88
N ALA A 41 -12.47 -10.75 -15.88
CA ALA A 41 -13.45 -11.77 -16.25
C ALA A 41 -13.68 -12.81 -15.13
N ALA A 42 -12.60 -13.26 -14.49
CA ALA A 42 -12.66 -14.28 -13.44
C ALA A 42 -13.16 -13.75 -12.09
N THR A 43 -12.73 -12.54 -11.68
CA THR A 43 -13.01 -11.96 -10.37
C THR A 43 -14.22 -11.04 -10.35
N LYS A 44 -14.67 -10.60 -11.53
CA LYS A 44 -15.70 -9.55 -11.73
C LYS A 44 -15.29 -8.19 -11.13
N ILE A 45 -14.00 -7.99 -10.85
CA ILE A 45 -13.49 -6.67 -10.47
C ILE A 45 -13.55 -5.76 -11.69
N GLN A 46 -14.02 -4.53 -11.49
CA GLN A 46 -14.13 -3.56 -12.57
C GLN A 46 -12.75 -3.24 -13.15
N MET A 47 -12.67 -3.12 -14.48
CA MET A 47 -11.41 -2.85 -15.18
C MET A 47 -10.81 -1.51 -14.75
N ASP A 48 -11.66 -0.50 -14.48
CA ASP A 48 -11.21 0.81 -14.02
C ASP A 48 -10.54 0.73 -12.65
N PHE A 49 -11.02 -0.15 -11.76
CA PHE A 49 -10.39 -0.40 -10.46
C PHE A 49 -9.04 -1.13 -10.58
N LEU A 50 -8.96 -2.09 -11.52
CA LEU A 50 -7.71 -2.81 -11.78
C LEU A 50 -6.65 -1.92 -12.44
N SER A 51 -7.05 -0.95 -13.25
CA SER A 51 -6.13 -0.06 -13.97
C SER A 51 -5.74 1.19 -13.18
N ALA A 52 -6.51 1.58 -12.17
CA ALA A 52 -6.31 2.83 -11.45
C ALA A 52 -4.89 2.98 -10.84
N ALA A 53 -4.32 1.91 -10.26
CA ALA A 53 -2.99 1.95 -9.66
C ALA A 53 -1.84 1.78 -10.67
N LEU A 54 -2.14 1.71 -11.96
CA LEU A 54 -1.16 1.57 -13.05
C LEU A 54 -0.79 2.91 -13.70
N ASP A 55 -1.34 4.01 -13.20
CA ASP A 55 -0.92 5.37 -13.51
C ASP A 55 -0.12 5.92 -12.32
N GLU A 56 1.15 6.26 -12.54
CA GLU A 56 2.04 6.80 -11.49
C GLU A 56 1.55 8.16 -10.93
N GLU A 57 0.75 8.90 -11.69
CA GLU A 57 0.21 10.20 -11.30
C GLU A 57 -1.20 10.12 -10.68
N GLU A 58 -1.72 8.91 -10.49
CA GLU A 58 -3.07 8.71 -9.94
C GLU A 58 -3.16 9.14 -8.47
N LYS A 59 -4.28 9.77 -8.11
CA LYS A 59 -4.46 10.35 -6.77
C LYS A 59 -5.04 9.35 -5.78
N SER A 60 -4.47 9.36 -4.58
CA SER A 60 -5.00 8.58 -3.45
C SER A 60 -6.47 8.92 -3.19
N ARG A 61 -7.35 7.90 -3.18
CA ARG A 61 -8.79 8.03 -2.98
C ARG A 61 -9.45 6.73 -2.57
N ILE A 62 -10.72 6.81 -2.20
CA ILE A 62 -11.59 5.65 -2.04
C ILE A 62 -12.77 5.81 -2.99
N GLU A 63 -13.09 4.76 -3.70
CA GLU A 63 -14.28 4.62 -4.51
C GLU A 63 -15.10 3.41 -4.03
N VAL A 64 -16.41 3.57 -4.00
CA VAL A 64 -17.34 2.49 -3.66
C VAL A 64 -18.30 2.39 -4.83
N GLU A 65 -18.29 1.28 -5.49
CA GLU A 65 -19.17 1.01 -6.63
C GLU A 65 -19.66 -0.43 -6.57
N ASP A 66 -20.98 -0.59 -6.67
CA ASP A 66 -21.67 -1.86 -6.48
C ASP A 66 -21.19 -2.57 -5.19
N ASP A 67 -20.72 -3.81 -5.32
CA ASP A 67 -20.20 -4.63 -4.22
C ASP A 67 -18.65 -4.64 -4.18
N GLN A 68 -18.03 -3.52 -4.54
CA GLN A 68 -16.57 -3.35 -4.58
C GLN A 68 -16.14 -2.03 -3.96
N ILE A 69 -14.98 -2.05 -3.30
CA ILE A 69 -14.32 -0.85 -2.78
C ILE A 69 -12.90 -0.81 -3.32
N LEU A 70 -12.57 0.25 -4.06
CA LEU A 70 -11.21 0.61 -4.38
C LEU A 70 -10.65 1.54 -3.31
N ILE A 71 -9.50 1.20 -2.78
CA ILE A 71 -8.70 2.04 -1.89
C ILE A 71 -7.37 2.26 -2.59
N LEU A 72 -7.12 3.47 -3.05
CA LEU A 72 -5.89 3.86 -3.70
C LEU A 72 -5.07 4.69 -2.73
N VAL A 73 -3.85 4.25 -2.44
CA VAL A 73 -2.89 4.92 -1.55
C VAL A 73 -1.52 4.94 -2.18
N ASP A 74 -0.74 5.96 -1.88
CA ASP A 74 0.67 5.97 -2.23
C ASP A 74 1.48 5.20 -1.20
N ILE A 75 2.38 4.34 -1.65
CA ILE A 75 3.31 3.62 -0.79
C ILE A 75 4.74 4.11 -1.00
N PRO A 76 5.59 4.09 0.05
CA PRO A 76 6.98 4.51 -0.09
C PRO A 76 7.75 3.46 -0.89
N PHE A 77 8.49 3.94 -1.85
CA PHE A 77 9.23 3.12 -2.80
C PHE A 77 10.71 3.51 -2.81
N LEU A 78 11.60 2.53 -2.85
CA LEU A 78 13.03 2.74 -2.98
C LEU A 78 13.47 2.34 -4.39
N ARG A 79 13.72 3.34 -5.24
CA ARG A 79 14.31 3.14 -6.56
C ARG A 79 15.80 2.76 -6.45
N SER A 80 16.42 2.34 -7.54
CA SER A 80 17.86 2.11 -7.59
C SER A 80 18.65 3.37 -7.15
N ASN A 81 19.80 3.18 -6.52
CA ASN A 81 20.72 4.24 -6.05
C ASN A 81 20.27 5.06 -4.83
N LYS A 82 19.39 4.54 -4.00
CA LYS A 82 18.94 5.20 -2.76
C LYS A 82 18.01 6.41 -2.97
N ASP A 83 17.38 6.51 -4.12
CA ASP A 83 16.33 7.50 -4.38
C ASP A 83 15.01 6.99 -3.82
N TYR A 84 14.41 7.80 -2.95
CA TYR A 84 13.11 7.49 -2.35
C TYR A 84 12.02 8.21 -3.12
N ASP A 85 10.99 7.44 -3.48
CA ASP A 85 9.86 7.89 -4.26
C ASP A 85 8.56 7.28 -3.69
N THR A 86 7.45 7.52 -4.33
CA THR A 86 6.17 6.88 -4.00
C THR A 86 5.58 6.22 -5.23
N LEU A 87 4.81 5.16 -5.01
CA LEU A 87 4.03 4.48 -6.05
C LEU A 87 2.59 4.31 -5.59
N PRO A 88 1.62 4.44 -6.48
CA PRO A 88 0.24 4.05 -6.20
C PRO A 88 0.13 2.54 -5.91
N LEU A 89 -0.58 2.20 -4.86
CA LEU A 89 -1.04 0.86 -4.54
C LEU A 89 -2.56 0.85 -4.54
N GLY A 90 -3.15 0.13 -5.47
CA GLY A 90 -4.57 -0.15 -5.48
C GLY A 90 -4.88 -1.34 -4.58
N ILE A 91 -5.90 -1.21 -3.74
CA ILE A 91 -6.43 -2.29 -2.92
C ILE A 91 -7.91 -2.38 -3.22
N VAL A 92 -8.35 -3.47 -3.86
CA VAL A 92 -9.75 -3.72 -4.15
C VAL A 92 -10.31 -4.76 -3.20
N VAL A 93 -11.34 -4.38 -2.45
CA VAL A 93 -12.05 -5.28 -1.55
C VAL A 93 -13.39 -5.66 -2.16
N THR A 94 -13.62 -6.95 -2.32
CA THR A 94 -14.87 -7.53 -2.82
C THR A 94 -15.50 -8.45 -1.77
N GLU A 95 -16.69 -8.97 -2.05
CA GLU A 95 -17.28 -9.98 -1.17
C GLU A 95 -16.42 -11.26 -1.12
N GLU A 96 -15.82 -11.64 -2.24
CA GLU A 96 -15.11 -12.93 -2.38
C GLU A 96 -13.64 -12.86 -1.92
N GLY A 97 -12.97 -11.71 -2.05
CA GLY A 97 -11.55 -11.60 -1.76
C GLY A 97 -11.04 -10.16 -1.69
N ILE A 98 -9.72 -10.05 -1.67
CA ILE A 98 -8.98 -8.79 -1.73
C ILE A 98 -7.95 -8.87 -2.86
N ALA A 99 -7.79 -7.79 -3.62
CA ALA A 99 -6.73 -7.66 -4.63
C ALA A 99 -5.83 -6.48 -4.32
N THR A 100 -4.53 -6.64 -4.54
CA THR A 100 -3.53 -5.56 -4.52
C THR A 100 -2.95 -5.39 -5.90
N ILE A 101 -2.84 -4.15 -6.38
CA ILE A 101 -2.36 -3.81 -7.71
C ILE A 101 -1.28 -2.74 -7.59
N CYS A 102 -0.12 -2.97 -8.21
CA CYS A 102 0.97 -2.02 -8.24
C CYS A 102 1.76 -2.11 -9.56
N LEU A 103 2.35 -0.99 -9.97
CA LEU A 103 3.21 -0.92 -11.17
C LEU A 103 4.51 -1.71 -11.03
N GLU A 104 5.06 -1.78 -9.83
CA GLU A 104 6.37 -2.41 -9.58
C GLU A 104 6.31 -3.32 -8.34
N PRO A 105 7.18 -4.34 -8.24
CA PRO A 105 7.36 -5.10 -7.01
C PRO A 105 7.72 -4.17 -5.86
N ASN A 106 7.02 -4.26 -4.74
CA ASN A 106 7.17 -3.33 -3.64
C ASN A 106 7.33 -4.03 -2.29
N ALA A 107 7.94 -3.34 -1.32
CA ALA A 107 8.23 -3.89 -0.01
C ALA A 107 7.00 -3.99 0.91
N VAL A 108 5.87 -3.39 0.54
CA VAL A 108 4.63 -3.48 1.33
C VAL A 108 3.99 -4.84 1.15
N THR A 109 3.69 -5.22 -0.11
CA THR A 109 3.02 -6.51 -0.40
C THR A 109 3.98 -7.70 -0.28
N ALA A 110 5.27 -7.52 -0.60
CA ALA A 110 6.27 -8.57 -0.50
C ALA A 110 6.46 -9.15 0.93
N ASP A 111 6.08 -8.40 1.97
CA ASP A 111 6.17 -8.86 3.36
C ASP A 111 5.10 -9.92 3.70
N PHE A 112 4.03 -9.99 2.91
CA PHE A 112 2.92 -10.93 3.07
C PHE A 112 3.14 -12.20 2.23
N GLY A 113 4.25 -12.88 2.42
CA GLY A 113 4.60 -14.10 1.72
C GLY A 113 4.50 -15.35 2.60
N THR A 114 4.92 -16.48 2.03
CA THR A 114 4.91 -17.78 2.72
C THR A 114 5.69 -17.79 4.04
N HIS A 115 6.73 -16.96 4.18
CA HIS A 115 7.54 -16.86 5.39
C HIS A 115 6.77 -16.23 6.56
N ASN A 116 5.79 -15.39 6.28
CA ASN A 116 4.98 -14.67 7.27
C ASN A 116 3.51 -15.13 7.29
N SER A 117 3.20 -16.26 6.70
CA SER A 117 1.83 -16.79 6.52
C SER A 117 1.02 -16.93 7.81
N LYS A 118 1.67 -17.02 8.96
CA LYS A 118 1.02 -17.09 10.27
C LYS A 118 0.61 -15.71 10.84
N MET A 119 1.10 -14.62 10.26
CA MET A 119 0.89 -13.27 10.78
C MET A 119 -0.34 -12.58 10.19
N PHE A 120 -0.89 -13.11 9.12
CA PHE A 120 -2.07 -12.56 8.46
C PHE A 120 -3.01 -13.67 7.96
N SER A 121 -4.23 -13.27 7.61
CA SER A 121 -5.21 -14.20 7.05
C SER A 121 -5.96 -13.51 5.92
N THR A 122 -5.96 -14.12 4.75
CA THR A 122 -6.66 -13.61 3.57
C THR A 122 -8.19 -13.60 3.74
N PHE A 123 -8.74 -14.44 4.62
CA PHE A 123 -10.16 -14.44 4.97
C PHE A 123 -10.59 -13.23 5.79
N LYS A 124 -9.71 -12.71 6.65
CA LYS A 124 -9.95 -11.53 7.45
C LYS A 124 -9.61 -10.28 6.64
N LYS A 125 -10.35 -10.03 5.54
CA LYS A 125 -10.05 -8.99 4.55
C LYS A 125 -9.82 -7.60 5.16
N THR A 126 -10.66 -7.18 6.08
CA THR A 126 -10.53 -5.88 6.75
C THR A 126 -9.25 -5.80 7.58
N ARG A 127 -8.95 -6.84 8.35
CA ARG A 127 -7.70 -6.92 9.12
C ARG A 127 -6.50 -6.92 8.19
N PHE A 128 -6.55 -7.68 7.09
CA PHE A 128 -5.47 -7.74 6.11
C PHE A 128 -5.26 -6.39 5.42
N LEU A 129 -6.32 -5.68 5.05
CA LEU A 129 -6.26 -4.29 4.58
C LEU A 129 -5.51 -3.39 5.57
N PHE A 130 -5.85 -3.44 6.86
CA PHE A 130 -5.17 -2.63 7.88
C PHE A 130 -3.71 -3.03 8.06
N GLN A 131 -3.37 -4.31 7.94
CA GLN A 131 -1.98 -4.77 7.97
C GLN A 131 -1.17 -4.22 6.78
N ILE A 132 -1.74 -4.17 5.59
CA ILE A 132 -1.11 -3.55 4.41
C ILE A 132 -0.86 -2.05 4.67
N LEU A 133 -1.87 -1.32 5.16
CA LEU A 133 -1.74 0.10 5.49
C LEU A 133 -0.73 0.35 6.62
N TYR A 134 -0.74 -0.47 7.67
CA TYR A 134 0.24 -0.41 8.74
C TYR A 134 1.66 -0.62 8.24
N LYS A 135 1.86 -1.61 7.36
CA LYS A 135 3.15 -1.87 6.74
C LYS A 135 3.64 -0.69 5.89
N SER A 136 2.74 -0.06 5.13
CA SER A 136 3.06 1.15 4.39
C SER A 136 3.52 2.28 5.32
N ALA A 137 2.79 2.57 6.40
CA ALA A 137 3.14 3.60 7.37
C ALA A 137 4.51 3.35 8.03
N THR A 138 4.77 2.13 8.48
CA THR A 138 6.05 1.76 9.09
C THR A 138 7.22 1.87 8.13
N LEU A 139 7.03 1.61 6.83
CA LEU A 139 8.04 1.82 5.81
C LEU A 139 8.30 3.31 5.55
N TYR A 140 7.27 4.16 5.52
CA TYR A 140 7.45 5.61 5.47
C TYR A 140 8.34 6.08 6.61
N LEU A 141 8.00 5.74 7.85
CA LEU A 141 8.80 6.11 9.04
C LEU A 141 10.24 5.62 8.95
N LYS A 142 10.43 4.39 8.48
CA LYS A 142 11.78 3.83 8.28
C LYS A 142 12.58 4.66 7.27
N TYR A 143 12.01 4.97 6.13
CA TYR A 143 12.70 5.71 5.07
C TYR A 143 12.92 7.18 5.44
N ILE A 144 11.96 7.85 6.07
CA ILE A 144 12.12 9.21 6.58
C ILE A 144 13.31 9.30 7.54
N ARG A 145 13.40 8.37 8.51
CA ARG A 145 14.55 8.32 9.44
C ARG A 145 15.90 8.13 8.73
N ILE A 146 15.93 7.35 7.66
CA ILE A 146 17.15 7.18 6.86
C ILE A 146 17.48 8.46 6.10
N ILE A 147 16.48 9.11 5.50
CA ILE A 147 16.67 10.38 4.77
C ILE A 147 17.19 11.46 5.73
N ILE A 148 16.56 11.66 6.88
CA ILE A 148 17.01 12.64 7.87
C ILE A 148 18.46 12.41 8.27
N ARG A 149 18.84 11.18 8.62
CA ARG A 149 20.23 10.87 8.99
C ARG A 149 21.21 11.20 7.86
N ARG A 150 20.86 10.89 6.61
CA ARG A 150 21.71 11.20 5.46
C ARG A 150 21.81 12.70 5.23
N THR A 151 20.74 13.43 5.41
CA THR A 151 20.73 14.90 5.32
C THR A 151 21.72 15.48 6.33
N ASP A 152 21.67 15.04 7.60
CA ASP A 152 22.61 15.49 8.64
C ASP A 152 24.08 15.20 8.27
N GLU A 153 24.35 13.99 7.76
CA GLU A 153 25.69 13.60 7.31
C GLU A 153 26.19 14.48 6.15
N LEU A 154 25.34 14.74 5.14
CA LEU A 154 25.67 15.59 4.00
C LEU A 154 25.89 17.06 4.40
N GLU A 155 25.10 17.58 5.33
CA GLU A 155 25.30 18.95 5.84
C GLU A 155 26.66 19.12 6.52
N ILE A 156 27.13 18.13 7.29
CA ILE A 156 28.45 18.16 7.91
C ILE A 156 29.54 18.16 6.85
N HIS A 157 29.42 17.31 5.83
CA HIS A 157 30.39 17.23 4.73
C HIS A 157 30.41 18.52 3.90
N LEU A 158 29.27 19.08 3.55
CA LEU A 158 29.18 20.37 2.83
C LEU A 158 29.88 21.52 3.54
N ARG A 159 29.83 21.57 4.88
CA ARG A 159 30.53 22.57 5.67
C ARG A 159 32.07 22.41 5.60
N GLN A 160 32.55 21.22 5.25
CA GLN A 160 33.97 20.90 5.21
C GLN A 160 34.57 21.00 3.80
N SER A 161 33.88 20.50 2.76
CA SER A 161 34.43 20.33 1.40
C SER A 161 33.80 21.20 0.32
N MET A 162 32.56 21.69 0.51
CA MET A 162 31.81 22.46 -0.49
C MET A 162 31.74 21.80 -1.89
N GLU A 163 31.61 20.50 -1.97
CA GLU A 163 31.51 19.80 -3.26
C GLU A 163 30.08 19.92 -3.84
N ASN A 164 29.98 20.26 -5.13
CA ASN A 164 28.70 20.40 -5.82
C ASN A 164 27.91 19.08 -5.85
N SER A 165 28.57 17.93 -5.87
CA SER A 165 27.92 16.62 -5.82
C SER A 165 27.10 16.39 -4.54
N GLU A 166 27.59 16.87 -3.40
CA GLU A 166 26.89 16.76 -2.12
C GLU A 166 25.64 17.67 -2.07
N LEU A 167 25.70 18.81 -2.74
CA LEU A 167 24.55 19.69 -2.89
C LEU A 167 23.42 19.02 -3.71
N PHE A 168 23.76 18.35 -4.82
CA PHE A 168 22.79 17.59 -5.60
C PHE A 168 22.17 16.46 -4.80
N ASN A 169 22.98 15.70 -4.06
CA ASN A 169 22.46 14.64 -3.18
C ASN A 169 21.48 15.17 -2.13
N LEU A 170 21.76 16.36 -1.57
CA LEU A 170 20.86 17.01 -0.61
C LEU A 170 19.53 17.41 -1.27
N LEU A 171 19.57 17.96 -2.48
CA LEU A 171 18.37 18.30 -3.25
C LEU A 171 17.52 17.06 -3.59
N ASP A 172 18.14 15.91 -3.90
CA ASP A 172 17.44 14.66 -4.18
C ASP A 172 16.73 14.14 -2.91
N LEU A 173 17.39 14.21 -1.75
CA LEU A 173 16.76 13.86 -0.48
C LEU A 173 15.59 14.79 -0.13
N GLN A 174 15.74 16.09 -0.37
CA GLN A 174 14.68 17.08 -0.18
C GLN A 174 13.48 16.80 -1.10
N LYS A 175 13.74 16.43 -2.35
CA LYS A 175 12.70 16.03 -3.30
C LYS A 175 11.95 14.79 -2.80
N SER A 176 12.67 13.79 -2.30
CA SER A 176 12.07 12.57 -1.72
C SER A 176 11.15 12.88 -0.53
N LEU A 177 11.58 13.76 0.39
CA LEU A 177 10.74 14.20 1.51
C LEU A 177 9.49 14.95 1.04
N THR A 178 9.60 15.75 -0.03
CA THR A 178 8.45 16.44 -0.62
C THR A 178 7.42 15.47 -1.18
N TYR A 179 7.87 14.42 -1.86
CA TYR A 179 6.98 13.35 -2.34
C TYR A 179 6.30 12.64 -1.17
N PHE A 180 7.07 12.25 -0.15
CA PHE A 180 6.53 11.61 1.03
C PHE A 180 5.50 12.48 1.77
N SER A 181 5.80 13.78 1.94
CA SER A 181 4.86 14.72 2.57
C SER A 181 3.55 14.80 1.81
N THR A 182 3.61 14.91 0.48
CA THR A 182 2.43 14.99 -0.37
C THR A 182 1.60 13.71 -0.29
N SER A 183 2.24 12.56 -0.44
CA SER A 183 1.59 11.26 -0.41
C SER A 183 1.00 10.93 0.97
N LEU A 184 1.72 11.21 2.05
CA LEU A 184 1.22 11.01 3.41
C LEU A 184 -0.01 11.85 3.74
N ARG A 185 -0.05 13.12 3.26
CA ARG A 185 -1.24 13.97 3.40
C ARG A 185 -2.44 13.41 2.62
N SER A 186 -2.21 12.96 1.37
CA SER A 186 -3.25 12.34 0.56
C SER A 186 -3.77 11.05 1.20
N ASN A 187 -2.87 10.20 1.68
CA ASN A 187 -3.22 8.96 2.38
C ASN A 187 -4.00 9.23 3.68
N SER A 188 -3.69 10.29 4.39
CA SER A 188 -4.43 10.67 5.61
C SER A 188 -5.90 10.94 5.32
N ILE A 189 -6.21 11.60 4.19
CA ILE A 189 -7.58 11.83 3.75
C ILE A 189 -8.29 10.50 3.41
N VAL A 190 -7.57 9.57 2.78
CA VAL A 190 -8.08 8.23 2.49
C VAL A 190 -8.40 7.47 3.78
N LEU A 191 -7.51 7.50 4.78
CA LEU A 191 -7.73 6.88 6.07
C LEU A 191 -8.95 7.45 6.80
N GLU A 192 -9.10 8.78 6.83
CA GLU A 192 -10.28 9.43 7.42
C GLU A 192 -11.58 8.99 6.72
N ARG A 193 -11.55 8.86 5.40
CA ARG A 193 -12.70 8.38 4.63
C ARG A 193 -12.99 6.92 4.92
N LEU A 194 -11.96 6.08 5.02
CA LEU A 194 -12.08 4.66 5.38
C LEU A 194 -12.74 4.49 6.75
N LEU A 195 -12.35 5.31 7.73
CA LEU A 195 -12.96 5.34 9.06
C LEU A 195 -14.45 5.68 9.03
N ARG A 196 -14.86 6.56 8.13
CA ARG A 196 -16.28 6.91 7.94
C ARG A 196 -17.06 5.78 7.28
N LEU A 197 -16.46 5.10 6.29
CA LEU A 197 -17.09 3.96 5.60
C LEU A 197 -17.33 2.78 6.54
N ARG A 198 -16.50 2.58 7.54
CA ARG A 198 -16.70 1.59 8.62
C ARG A 198 -18.11 1.65 9.24
N ASN A 199 -18.66 2.85 9.34
CA ASN A 199 -19.95 3.11 9.94
C ASN A 199 -21.11 3.21 8.92
N ALA A 200 -20.78 3.14 7.62
CA ALA A 200 -21.78 3.27 6.56
C ALA A 200 -22.47 1.94 6.28
N THR A 201 -23.79 1.92 6.36
CA THR A 201 -24.59 0.69 6.20
C THR A 201 -24.37 -0.02 4.88
N GLN A 202 -24.07 0.72 3.81
CA GLN A 202 -23.84 0.16 2.46
C GLN A 202 -22.53 -0.61 2.33
N SER A 203 -21.53 -0.28 3.13
CA SER A 203 -20.18 -0.88 3.00
C SER A 203 -19.87 -1.92 4.08
N GLN A 204 -20.80 -2.14 5.03
CA GLN A 204 -20.56 -3.04 6.17
C GLN A 204 -20.33 -4.51 5.78
N HIS A 205 -20.80 -4.94 4.62
CA HIS A 205 -20.54 -6.31 4.13
C HIS A 205 -19.15 -6.46 3.50
N LEU A 206 -18.54 -5.37 3.06
CA LEU A 206 -17.20 -5.37 2.45
C LEU A 206 -16.10 -5.07 3.47
N ILE A 207 -16.30 -4.02 4.28
CA ILE A 207 -15.36 -3.62 5.33
C ILE A 207 -16.07 -3.69 6.66
N LYS A 208 -15.83 -4.77 7.41
CA LYS A 208 -16.34 -4.98 8.75
C LYS A 208 -15.19 -5.00 9.74
N VAL A 209 -15.14 -3.98 10.59
CA VAL A 209 -14.17 -3.91 11.68
C VAL A 209 -14.73 -4.67 12.86
N TYR A 210 -13.99 -5.66 13.33
CA TYR A 210 -14.28 -6.39 14.56
C TYR A 210 -13.56 -5.73 15.74
N GLU A 211 -14.04 -5.96 16.95
CA GLU A 211 -13.42 -5.42 18.18
C GLU A 211 -11.93 -5.76 18.26
N GLU A 212 -11.54 -6.94 17.83
CA GLU A 212 -10.14 -7.39 17.77
C GLU A 212 -9.27 -6.65 16.73
N ASP A 213 -9.86 -5.87 15.83
CA ASP A 213 -9.18 -5.13 14.78
C ASP A 213 -9.08 -3.63 15.10
N GLU A 214 -9.74 -3.14 16.16
CA GLU A 214 -9.74 -1.73 16.53
C GLU A 214 -8.34 -1.25 16.94
N ASP A 215 -7.62 -2.03 17.73
CA ASP A 215 -6.25 -1.70 18.13
C ASP A 215 -5.32 -1.56 16.90
N LEU A 216 -5.44 -2.46 15.92
CA LEU A 216 -4.65 -2.39 14.70
C LEU A 216 -4.98 -1.15 13.86
N LEU A 217 -6.26 -0.77 13.81
CA LEU A 217 -6.69 0.43 13.11
C LEU A 217 -6.15 1.70 13.79
N ASP A 218 -6.17 1.74 15.12
CA ASP A 218 -5.57 2.83 15.90
C ASP A 218 -4.06 2.91 15.66
N ASP A 219 -3.37 1.79 15.63
CA ASP A 219 -1.94 1.72 15.29
C ASP A 219 -1.67 2.28 13.88
N VAL A 220 -2.47 1.94 12.88
CA VAL A 220 -2.35 2.50 11.52
C VAL A 220 -2.44 4.03 11.56
N ILE A 221 -3.42 4.57 12.28
CA ILE A 221 -3.63 6.01 12.37
C ILE A 221 -2.44 6.70 13.06
N ILE A 222 -1.95 6.11 14.15
CA ILE A 222 -0.82 6.64 14.92
C ILE A 222 0.44 6.67 14.05
N GLU A 223 0.77 5.58 13.36
CA GLU A 223 1.96 5.48 12.52
C GLU A 223 1.92 6.48 11.34
N TYR A 224 0.74 6.63 10.68
CA TYR A 224 0.59 7.63 9.64
C TYR A 224 0.73 9.07 10.16
N LYS A 225 0.16 9.38 11.34
CA LYS A 225 0.32 10.71 11.96
C LYS A 225 1.77 11.00 12.30
N GLN A 226 2.47 10.03 12.88
CA GLN A 226 3.90 10.18 13.16
C GLN A 226 4.72 10.40 11.88
N ALA A 227 4.39 9.69 10.79
CA ALA A 227 5.08 9.88 9.51
C ALA A 227 4.85 11.29 8.93
N VAL A 228 3.63 11.82 9.04
CA VAL A 228 3.31 13.22 8.63
C VAL A 228 4.11 14.20 9.48
N GLU A 229 4.08 14.08 10.81
CA GLU A 229 4.79 14.97 11.73
C GLU A 229 6.33 14.95 11.53
N MET A 230 6.87 13.80 11.13
CA MET A 230 8.31 13.66 10.91
C MET A 230 8.80 14.27 9.59
N VAL A 231 7.92 14.39 8.60
CA VAL A 231 8.28 14.91 7.27
C VAL A 231 8.03 16.42 7.15
N GLU A 232 7.24 17.01 8.03
CA GLU A 232 6.98 18.46 8.16
C GLU A 232 8.12 19.17 8.91
#